data_5c031397c62564b250c1e23437383068
#
_entry.id   5c031397c62564b250c1e23437383068
#
_cell.length_a   1.000
_cell.length_b   1.000
_cell.length_c   1.000
_cell.angle_alpha   90.00
_cell.angle_beta   90.00
_cell.angle_gamma   90.00
#
_symmetry.space_group_name_H-M   'P 1'
#
loop_
_entity.id
_entity.type
_entity.pdbx_description
1 polymer ?
#
loop_
_entity_poly.entity_id
_entity_poly.type
_entity_poly.pdbx_seq_one_letter_code
_entity_poly.pdbx_strand_id
1 'polypeptide(L)'
;MNLTRAKFDELTRDLVDKTAIPVQNAMKDAGLNYSDLGQVLLVGGSTRIPAVQDKVRALTGKEPSKSLNPDECVAIGASIQGGKLAGDAGAGDILLLDVTPLSLSIETMGGIATRLIERNTTIPTKKSQIFSTAADNQTAVDINVVQGERQFAKDNKSLGQFRLDGIPPARRGVPQIEVTFDIDANGIVNLSLIHISEPTRLRCIS
;
A
#
# COMPACT_ATOMS: atom_id res chain seq x y z
N MET A 1 26.24 -4.09 35.50
CA MET A 1 24.94 -3.40 35.59
C MET A 1 23.86 -4.47 35.53
N ASN A 2 22.95 -4.57 36.49
CA ASN A 2 21.90 -5.57 36.48
C ASN A 2 20.62 -4.92 35.99
N LEU A 3 20.11 -5.39 34.84
CA LEU A 3 18.83 -4.97 34.27
C LEU A 3 17.74 -5.96 34.74
N THR A 4 16.85 -5.50 35.62
CA THR A 4 15.69 -6.30 36.02
C THR A 4 14.58 -6.24 34.97
N ARG A 5 13.69 -7.25 34.93
CA ARG A 5 12.51 -7.27 34.06
C ARG A 5 11.65 -6.01 34.28
N ALA A 6 11.40 -5.64 35.53
CA ALA A 6 10.58 -4.45 35.83
C ALA A 6 11.17 -3.17 35.23
N LYS A 7 12.51 -3.03 35.27
CA LYS A 7 13.17 -1.87 34.68
C LYS A 7 13.12 -1.93 33.12
N PHE A 8 13.25 -3.10 32.53
CA PHE A 8 13.09 -3.27 31.11
C PHE A 8 11.66 -2.92 30.65
N ASP A 9 10.64 -3.43 31.36
CA ASP A 9 9.24 -3.15 31.05
C ASP A 9 8.92 -1.65 31.21
N GLU A 10 9.50 -0.97 32.20
CA GLU A 10 9.40 0.49 32.38
C GLU A 10 9.97 1.23 31.17
N LEU A 11 11.19 0.88 30.75
CA LEU A 11 11.91 1.54 29.65
C LEU A 11 11.27 1.32 28.29
N THR A 12 10.57 0.20 28.10
CA THR A 12 9.96 -0.18 26.81
C THR A 12 8.45 0.07 26.75
N ARG A 13 7.86 0.55 27.85
CA ARG A 13 6.39 0.76 27.94
C ARG A 13 5.82 1.54 26.77
N ASP A 14 6.43 2.68 26.45
CA ASP A 14 5.96 3.55 25.37
C ASP A 14 5.99 2.84 24.00
N LEU A 15 6.96 1.98 23.77
CA LEU A 15 7.05 1.20 22.52
C LEU A 15 5.96 0.15 22.48
N VAL A 16 5.72 -0.56 23.58
CA VAL A 16 4.65 -1.55 23.69
C VAL A 16 3.28 -0.88 23.52
N ASP A 17 3.05 0.27 24.15
CA ASP A 17 1.79 1.01 24.03
C ASP A 17 1.51 1.47 22.60
N LYS A 18 2.52 1.92 21.87
CA LYS A 18 2.40 2.32 20.47
C LYS A 18 1.96 1.18 19.55
N THR A 19 2.23 -0.09 19.89
CA THR A 19 1.80 -1.24 19.08
C THR A 19 0.28 -1.42 19.03
N ALA A 20 -0.46 -0.82 19.95
CA ALA A 20 -1.93 -0.87 19.94
C ALA A 20 -2.54 -0.14 18.75
N ILE A 21 -1.91 0.97 18.30
CA ILE A 21 -2.44 1.82 17.23
C ILE A 21 -2.60 1.06 15.90
N PRO A 22 -1.55 0.37 15.37
CA PRO A 22 -1.69 -0.38 14.13
C PRO A 22 -2.69 -1.54 14.25
N VAL A 23 -2.80 -2.19 15.41
CA VAL A 23 -3.80 -3.25 15.63
C VAL A 23 -5.22 -2.66 15.55
N GLN A 24 -5.48 -1.55 16.21
CA GLN A 24 -6.78 -0.86 16.16
C GLN A 24 -7.13 -0.40 14.74
N ASN A 25 -6.15 0.15 14.01
CA ASN A 25 -6.35 0.57 12.64
C ASN A 25 -6.66 -0.62 11.72
N ALA A 26 -5.95 -1.74 11.86
CA ALA A 26 -6.21 -2.94 11.08
C ALA A 26 -7.62 -3.50 11.32
N MET A 27 -8.07 -3.54 12.58
CA MET A 27 -9.44 -3.97 12.93
C MET A 27 -10.49 -3.03 12.32
N LYS A 28 -10.25 -1.72 12.41
CA LYS A 28 -11.14 -0.70 11.82
C LYS A 28 -11.21 -0.84 10.30
N ASP A 29 -10.08 -1.00 9.63
CA ASP A 29 -10.00 -1.15 8.17
C ASP A 29 -10.69 -2.43 7.70
N ALA A 30 -10.59 -3.50 8.49
CA ALA A 30 -11.29 -4.76 8.22
C ALA A 30 -12.80 -4.70 8.53
N GLY A 31 -13.28 -3.68 9.25
CA GLY A 31 -14.66 -3.59 9.70
C GLY A 31 -15.07 -4.68 10.71
N LEU A 32 -14.08 -5.22 11.45
CA LEU A 32 -14.27 -6.33 12.38
C LEU A 32 -14.17 -5.88 13.85
N ASN A 33 -14.89 -6.58 14.73
CA ASN A 33 -14.72 -6.47 16.17
C ASN A 33 -13.71 -7.52 16.67
N TYR A 34 -13.11 -7.29 17.82
CA TYR A 34 -12.19 -8.26 18.42
C TYR A 34 -12.83 -9.61 18.72
N SER A 35 -14.15 -9.66 18.97
CA SER A 35 -14.94 -10.90 19.12
C SER A 35 -14.93 -11.77 17.87
N ASP A 36 -14.85 -11.14 16.68
CA ASP A 36 -14.95 -11.81 15.38
C ASP A 36 -13.65 -12.52 14.97
N LEU A 37 -12.56 -12.23 15.70
CA LEU A 37 -11.28 -12.91 15.46
C LEU A 37 -11.39 -14.39 15.79
N GLY A 38 -11.08 -15.28 14.85
CA GLY A 38 -10.99 -16.70 15.09
C GLY A 38 -9.78 -17.05 15.97
N GLN A 39 -8.63 -16.51 15.65
CA GLN A 39 -7.37 -16.78 16.32
C GLN A 39 -6.44 -15.56 16.26
N VAL A 40 -5.58 -15.41 17.27
CA VAL A 40 -4.50 -14.39 17.32
C VAL A 40 -3.16 -15.10 17.26
N LEU A 41 -2.36 -14.79 16.26
CA LEU A 41 -1.02 -15.32 16.06
C LEU A 41 0.03 -14.25 16.34
N LEU A 42 1.10 -14.64 17.02
CA LEU A 42 2.24 -13.77 17.27
C LEU A 42 3.41 -14.19 16.39
N VAL A 43 3.92 -13.26 15.58
CA VAL A 43 5.01 -13.50 14.63
C VAL A 43 6.12 -12.47 14.87
N GLY A 44 7.37 -12.93 14.74
CA GLY A 44 8.57 -12.11 14.97
C GLY A 44 9.07 -12.16 16.41
N GLY A 45 10.40 -12.07 16.58
CA GLY A 45 11.10 -12.26 17.86
C GLY A 45 10.64 -11.31 18.97
N SER A 46 10.26 -10.06 18.65
CA SER A 46 9.77 -9.08 19.63
C SER A 46 8.46 -9.50 20.32
N THR A 47 7.68 -10.40 19.71
CA THR A 47 6.44 -10.93 20.30
C THR A 47 6.71 -11.94 21.44
N ARG A 48 7.96 -12.32 21.66
CA ARG A 48 8.38 -13.12 22.82
C ARG A 48 8.39 -12.30 24.11
N ILE A 49 8.42 -10.95 24.01
CA ILE A 49 8.39 -10.06 25.17
C ILE A 49 7.04 -10.22 25.90
N PRO A 50 7.04 -10.60 27.19
CA PRO A 50 5.77 -10.83 27.90
C PRO A 50 4.84 -9.62 27.90
N ALA A 51 5.36 -8.41 28.03
CA ALA A 51 4.56 -7.18 28.00
C ALA A 51 3.83 -7.00 26.66
N VAL A 52 4.41 -7.44 25.54
CA VAL A 52 3.76 -7.44 24.22
C VAL A 52 2.60 -8.45 24.19
N GLN A 53 2.82 -9.66 24.71
CA GLN A 53 1.78 -10.69 24.79
C GLN A 53 0.61 -10.26 25.66
N ASP A 54 0.92 -9.66 26.82
CA ASP A 54 -0.09 -9.12 27.75
C ASP A 54 -0.88 -7.96 27.11
N LYS A 55 -0.21 -7.09 26.35
CA LYS A 55 -0.87 -6.01 25.59
C LYS A 55 -1.83 -6.54 24.55
N VAL A 56 -1.42 -7.53 23.77
CA VAL A 56 -2.27 -8.17 22.75
C VAL A 56 -3.46 -8.85 23.40
N ARG A 57 -3.26 -9.59 24.49
CA ARG A 57 -4.35 -10.21 25.26
C ARG A 57 -5.34 -9.18 25.79
N ALA A 58 -4.83 -8.07 26.34
CA ALA A 58 -5.68 -6.98 26.85
C ALA A 58 -6.49 -6.30 25.76
N LEU A 59 -5.93 -6.15 24.55
CA LEU A 59 -6.61 -5.53 23.40
C LEU A 59 -7.66 -6.45 22.78
N THR A 60 -7.33 -7.72 22.57
CA THR A 60 -8.14 -8.66 21.80
C THR A 60 -9.12 -9.47 22.66
N GLY A 61 -8.86 -9.55 23.97
CA GLY A 61 -9.59 -10.44 24.87
C GLY A 61 -9.33 -11.93 24.63
N LYS A 62 -8.37 -12.26 23.75
CA LYS A 62 -8.05 -13.65 23.37
C LYS A 62 -6.60 -14.00 23.75
N GLU A 63 -6.40 -15.26 24.14
CA GLU A 63 -5.05 -15.78 24.37
C GLU A 63 -4.35 -15.99 23.02
N PRO A 64 -3.18 -15.37 22.80
CA PRO A 64 -2.43 -15.58 21.58
C PRO A 64 -1.98 -17.04 21.45
N SER A 65 -2.10 -17.58 20.23
CA SER A 65 -1.66 -18.95 19.94
C SER A 65 -0.13 -19.07 20.06
N LYS A 66 0.31 -20.12 20.69
CA LYS A 66 1.74 -20.50 20.85
C LYS A 66 2.12 -21.71 19.98
N SER A 67 1.26 -22.10 19.04
CA SER A 67 1.46 -23.29 18.22
C SER A 67 2.60 -23.16 17.19
N LEU A 68 2.97 -21.92 16.84
CA LEU A 68 4.03 -21.62 15.89
C LEU A 68 5.22 -20.96 16.59
N ASN A 69 6.43 -21.26 16.10
CA ASN A 69 7.62 -20.53 16.50
C ASN A 69 7.60 -19.13 15.84
N PRO A 70 7.55 -18.03 16.61
CA PRO A 70 7.47 -16.68 16.04
C PRO A 70 8.63 -16.32 15.13
N ASP A 71 9.81 -16.93 15.31
CA ASP A 71 11.01 -16.62 14.52
C ASP A 71 11.02 -17.36 13.18
N GLU A 72 10.29 -18.49 13.06
CA GLU A 72 10.27 -19.35 11.90
C GLU A 72 9.05 -19.15 10.99
N CYS A 73 8.00 -18.51 11.48
CA CYS A 73 6.72 -18.37 10.77
C CYS A 73 6.87 -17.85 9.34
N VAL A 74 7.73 -16.82 9.15
CA VAL A 74 7.94 -16.21 7.83
C VAL A 74 8.65 -17.19 6.88
N ALA A 75 9.66 -17.91 7.37
CA ALA A 75 10.40 -18.91 6.57
C ALA A 75 9.49 -20.08 6.17
N ILE A 76 8.67 -20.57 7.11
CA ILE A 76 7.68 -21.62 6.84
C ILE A 76 6.66 -21.16 5.80
N GLY A 77 6.11 -19.96 5.94
CA GLY A 77 5.17 -19.38 4.99
C GLY A 77 5.78 -19.23 3.59
N ALA A 78 7.00 -18.73 3.50
CA ALA A 78 7.74 -18.61 2.24
C ALA A 78 7.99 -19.99 1.59
N SER A 79 8.32 -21.01 2.39
CA SER A 79 8.49 -22.39 1.91
C SER A 79 7.20 -22.96 1.32
N ILE A 80 6.07 -22.77 1.99
CA ILE A 80 4.75 -23.22 1.50
C ILE A 80 4.40 -22.52 0.19
N GLN A 81 4.61 -21.20 0.11
CA GLN A 81 4.35 -20.45 -1.11
C GLN A 81 5.29 -20.85 -2.24
N GLY A 82 6.56 -21.12 -1.96
CA GLY A 82 7.53 -21.63 -2.91
C GLY A 82 7.13 -23.01 -3.46
N GLY A 83 6.69 -23.93 -2.60
CA GLY A 83 6.17 -25.24 -2.99
C GLY A 83 4.95 -25.11 -3.89
N LYS A 84 4.01 -24.21 -3.59
CA LYS A 84 2.87 -23.95 -4.45
C LYS A 84 3.28 -23.46 -5.84
N LEU A 85 4.22 -22.50 -5.93
CA LEU A 85 4.74 -22.00 -7.21
C LEU A 85 5.49 -23.08 -8.01
N ALA A 86 6.12 -24.02 -7.31
CA ALA A 86 6.78 -25.20 -7.92
C ALA A 86 5.80 -26.30 -8.34
N GLY A 87 4.53 -26.21 -7.97
CA GLY A 87 3.51 -27.21 -8.29
C GLY A 87 3.51 -28.42 -7.35
N ASP A 88 4.04 -28.29 -6.13
CA ASP A 88 4.04 -29.36 -5.14
C ASP A 88 2.62 -29.66 -4.65
N ALA A 89 2.17 -30.92 -4.82
CA ALA A 89 0.84 -31.35 -4.40
C ALA A 89 0.59 -31.23 -2.88
N GLY A 90 1.65 -31.20 -2.07
CA GLY A 90 1.58 -31.03 -0.62
C GLY A 90 1.36 -29.59 -0.15
N ALA A 91 1.52 -28.60 -1.01
CA ALA A 91 1.40 -27.18 -0.64
C ALA A 91 -0.06 -26.71 -0.48
N GLY A 92 -1.05 -27.53 -0.86
CA GLY A 92 -2.47 -27.27 -0.72
C GLY A 92 -2.99 -26.16 -1.64
N ASP A 93 -4.31 -25.99 -1.68
CA ASP A 93 -5.00 -24.93 -2.43
C ASP A 93 -5.11 -23.65 -1.59
N ILE A 94 -3.95 -23.03 -1.27
CA ILE A 94 -3.92 -21.77 -0.56
C ILE A 94 -4.06 -20.64 -1.58
N LEU A 95 -5.14 -19.86 -1.51
CA LEU A 95 -5.28 -18.62 -2.24
C LEU A 95 -4.64 -17.48 -1.43
N LEU A 96 -3.53 -16.95 -1.92
CA LEU A 96 -2.92 -15.74 -1.39
C LEU A 96 -3.35 -14.55 -2.25
N LEU A 97 -4.07 -13.63 -1.66
CA LEU A 97 -4.40 -12.33 -2.24
C LEU A 97 -3.62 -11.26 -1.49
N ASP A 98 -2.83 -10.51 -2.22
CA ASP A 98 -2.08 -9.40 -1.66
C ASP A 98 -2.79 -8.06 -1.93
N VAL A 99 -2.44 -7.03 -1.18
CA VAL A 99 -3.02 -5.70 -1.28
C VAL A 99 -1.94 -4.62 -1.29
N THR A 100 -2.28 -3.45 -1.84
CA THR A 100 -1.43 -2.27 -1.70
C THR A 100 -1.45 -1.77 -0.26
N PRO A 101 -0.30 -1.59 0.41
CA PRO A 101 -0.28 -1.18 1.81
C PRO A 101 -0.62 0.31 2.00
N LEU A 102 -0.34 1.14 0.98
CA LEU A 102 -0.55 2.59 0.99
C LEU A 102 -1.12 3.04 -0.36
N SER A 103 -1.89 4.14 -0.33
CA SER A 103 -2.45 4.75 -1.53
C SER A 103 -1.36 5.29 -2.45
N LEU A 104 -1.55 5.11 -3.76
CA LEU A 104 -0.74 5.70 -4.81
C LEU A 104 -1.45 6.89 -5.41
N SER A 105 -0.74 8.00 -5.48
CA SER A 105 -1.27 9.30 -5.89
C SER A 105 -0.30 10.02 -6.83
N ILE A 106 -0.82 10.98 -7.56
CA ILE A 106 0.00 11.98 -8.26
C ILE A 106 -0.22 13.35 -7.65
N GLU A 107 0.80 14.19 -7.73
CA GLU A 107 0.69 15.60 -7.36
C GLU A 107 -0.11 16.35 -8.41
N THR A 108 -1.11 17.08 -7.96
CA THR A 108 -1.95 17.94 -8.79
C THR A 108 -1.83 19.40 -8.34
N MET A 109 -2.57 20.30 -9.00
CA MET A 109 -2.56 21.75 -8.71
C MET A 109 -2.73 22.01 -7.20
N GLY A 110 -1.89 22.90 -6.67
CA GLY A 110 -1.89 23.25 -5.25
C GLY A 110 -1.09 22.27 -4.38
N GLY A 111 -0.32 21.34 -4.97
CA GLY A 111 0.48 20.36 -4.24
C GLY A 111 -0.34 19.24 -3.60
N ILE A 112 -1.56 19.03 -4.07
CA ILE A 112 -2.48 18.01 -3.53
C ILE A 112 -2.12 16.64 -4.09
N ALA A 113 -2.13 15.62 -3.22
CA ALA A 113 -2.00 14.22 -3.63
C ALA A 113 -3.36 13.68 -4.08
N THR A 114 -3.57 13.58 -5.41
CA THR A 114 -4.78 12.99 -6.00
C THR A 114 -4.59 11.48 -6.11
N ARG A 115 -5.42 10.73 -5.39
CA ARG A 115 -5.32 9.27 -5.31
C ARG A 115 -5.90 8.61 -6.57
N LEU A 116 -5.13 7.66 -7.12
CA LEU A 116 -5.56 6.78 -8.21
C LEU A 116 -5.83 5.36 -7.71
N ILE A 117 -4.96 4.86 -6.83
CA ILE A 117 -5.14 3.54 -6.21
C ILE A 117 -5.20 3.75 -4.68
N GLU A 118 -6.31 3.35 -4.09
CA GLU A 118 -6.49 3.42 -2.64
C GLU A 118 -5.71 2.30 -1.94
N ARG A 119 -5.28 2.56 -0.69
CA ARG A 119 -4.71 1.51 0.16
C ARG A 119 -5.69 0.34 0.32
N ASN A 120 -5.17 -0.83 0.60
CA ASN A 120 -5.93 -2.07 0.72
C ASN A 120 -6.64 -2.51 -0.59
N THR A 121 -6.27 -1.95 -1.74
CA THR A 121 -6.73 -2.46 -3.03
C THR A 121 -6.02 -3.78 -3.33
N THR A 122 -6.78 -4.83 -3.65
CA THR A 122 -6.25 -6.13 -4.04
C THR A 122 -5.43 -6.03 -5.33
N ILE A 123 -4.28 -6.67 -5.38
CA ILE A 123 -3.42 -6.77 -6.55
C ILE A 123 -3.48 -8.16 -7.19
N PRO A 124 -3.30 -8.30 -8.52
CA PRO A 124 -2.95 -7.22 -9.45
C PRO A 124 -4.11 -6.25 -9.69
N THR A 125 -3.79 -4.99 -9.99
CA THR A 125 -4.78 -3.94 -10.26
C THR A 125 -4.27 -2.90 -11.24
N LYS A 126 -5.20 -2.34 -12.03
CA LYS A 126 -4.90 -1.28 -12.98
C LYS A 126 -5.93 -0.17 -12.85
N LYS A 127 -5.47 1.07 -12.76
CA LYS A 127 -6.32 2.26 -12.68
C LYS A 127 -5.78 3.37 -13.56
N SER A 128 -6.68 3.96 -14.34
CA SER A 128 -6.39 5.11 -15.20
C SER A 128 -7.24 6.30 -14.79
N GLN A 129 -6.68 7.48 -14.93
CA GLN A 129 -7.41 8.74 -14.78
C GLN A 129 -6.88 9.77 -15.77
N ILE A 130 -7.79 10.58 -16.32
CA ILE A 130 -7.46 11.63 -17.27
C ILE A 130 -7.23 12.92 -16.51
N PHE A 131 -6.10 13.55 -16.80
CA PHE A 131 -5.69 14.87 -16.32
C PHE A 131 -5.51 15.82 -17.49
N SER A 132 -5.24 17.09 -17.20
CA SER A 132 -5.03 18.09 -18.22
C SER A 132 -3.92 19.08 -17.83
N THR A 133 -3.54 19.93 -18.79
CA THR A 133 -2.54 20.97 -18.56
C THR A 133 -3.07 22.08 -17.64
N ALA A 134 -2.18 22.65 -16.82
CA ALA A 134 -2.48 23.72 -15.88
C ALA A 134 -2.32 25.12 -16.48
N ALA A 135 -1.57 25.25 -17.57
CA ALA A 135 -1.31 26.53 -18.25
C ALA A 135 -1.58 26.44 -19.76
N ASP A 136 -1.84 27.60 -20.37
CA ASP A 136 -2.00 27.72 -21.83
C ASP A 136 -0.67 27.40 -22.52
N ASN A 137 -0.75 26.74 -23.67
CA ASN A 137 0.39 26.36 -24.51
C ASN A 137 1.48 25.54 -23.79
N GLN A 138 1.10 24.80 -22.78
CA GLN A 138 1.98 23.90 -22.03
C GLN A 138 2.31 22.66 -22.88
N THR A 139 3.57 22.52 -23.29
CA THR A 139 4.05 21.44 -24.16
C THR A 139 4.63 20.23 -23.42
N ALA A 140 4.77 20.34 -22.08
CA ALA A 140 5.23 19.27 -21.22
C ALA A 140 4.52 19.33 -19.86
N VAL A 141 4.39 18.17 -19.21
CA VAL A 141 3.93 18.05 -17.83
C VAL A 141 4.90 17.22 -17.01
N ASP A 142 5.19 17.67 -15.80
CA ASP A 142 5.93 16.92 -14.81
C ASP A 142 4.94 16.30 -13.83
N ILE A 143 5.02 14.98 -13.66
CA ILE A 143 4.15 14.20 -12.79
C ILE A 143 4.98 13.64 -11.64
N ASN A 144 4.72 14.13 -10.44
CA ASN A 144 5.30 13.60 -9.22
C ASN A 144 4.39 12.51 -8.67
N VAL A 145 4.92 11.29 -8.61
CA VAL A 145 4.23 10.12 -8.06
C VAL A 145 4.57 9.99 -6.59
N VAL A 146 3.56 9.89 -5.76
CA VAL A 146 3.71 9.82 -4.31
C VAL A 146 2.90 8.66 -3.72
N GLN A 147 3.41 8.14 -2.60
CA GLN A 147 2.78 7.06 -1.84
C GLN A 147 2.51 7.51 -0.41
N GLY A 148 1.29 7.33 0.07
CA GLY A 148 0.89 7.66 1.43
C GLY A 148 -0.53 8.20 1.54
N GLU A 149 -0.92 8.52 2.78
CA GLU A 149 -2.29 8.90 3.12
C GLU A 149 -2.46 10.40 3.39
N ARG A 150 -1.38 11.19 3.27
CA ARG A 150 -1.42 12.63 3.53
C ARG A 150 -2.03 13.39 2.36
N GLN A 151 -2.72 14.49 2.67
CA GLN A 151 -3.41 15.33 1.68
C GLN A 151 -2.45 16.00 0.70
N PHE A 152 -1.28 16.45 1.19
CA PHE A 152 -0.30 17.13 0.36
C PHE A 152 0.79 16.18 -0.13
N ALA A 153 1.18 16.31 -1.38
CA ALA A 153 2.20 15.47 -2.01
C ALA A 153 3.54 15.52 -1.25
N LYS A 154 3.96 16.70 -0.78
CA LYS A 154 5.20 16.93 -0.02
C LYS A 154 5.27 16.15 1.29
N ASP A 155 4.13 15.79 1.88
CA ASP A 155 4.03 15.09 3.16
C ASP A 155 3.98 13.57 2.97
N ASN A 156 3.93 13.11 1.72
CA ASN A 156 3.96 11.71 1.31
C ASN A 156 5.35 11.32 0.80
N LYS A 157 5.59 10.02 0.65
CA LYS A 157 6.84 9.53 0.08
C LYS A 157 6.81 9.69 -1.45
N SER A 158 7.71 10.50 -2.02
CA SER A 158 7.90 10.54 -3.46
C SER A 158 8.52 9.22 -3.94
N LEU A 159 7.90 8.62 -4.96
CA LEU A 159 8.40 7.43 -5.65
C LEU A 159 9.20 7.79 -6.90
N GLY A 160 8.92 8.95 -7.49
CA GLY A 160 9.63 9.45 -8.66
C GLY A 160 8.90 10.61 -9.33
N GLN A 161 9.65 11.30 -10.18
CA GLN A 161 9.12 12.36 -11.05
C GLN A 161 9.28 11.91 -12.50
N PHE A 162 8.21 12.06 -13.26
CA PHE A 162 8.14 11.64 -14.66
C PHE A 162 7.72 12.83 -15.49
N ARG A 163 8.35 12.98 -16.66
CA ARG A 163 8.06 14.06 -17.60
C ARG A 163 7.44 13.51 -18.87
N LEU A 164 6.32 14.08 -19.25
CA LEU A 164 5.68 13.84 -20.54
C LEU A 164 5.88 15.09 -21.40
N ASP A 165 6.62 14.94 -22.47
CA ASP A 165 6.90 16.00 -23.46
C ASP A 165 6.06 15.77 -24.74
N GLY A 166 6.08 16.77 -25.64
CA GLY A 166 5.44 16.65 -26.95
C GLY A 166 3.92 16.86 -26.94
N ILE A 167 3.39 17.49 -25.92
CA ILE A 167 1.98 17.89 -25.86
C ILE A 167 1.77 19.03 -26.85
N PRO A 168 0.83 18.95 -27.81
CA PRO A 168 0.51 20.04 -28.73
C PRO A 168 0.06 21.29 -27.96
N PRO A 169 0.54 22.50 -28.37
CA PRO A 169 0.09 23.74 -27.76
C PRO A 169 -1.42 23.93 -27.86
N ALA A 170 -2.07 24.11 -26.71
CA ALA A 170 -3.50 24.33 -26.63
C ALA A 170 -3.84 25.16 -25.37
N ARG A 171 -5.08 25.58 -25.23
CA ARG A 171 -5.55 26.23 -24.00
C ARG A 171 -5.48 25.24 -22.84
N ARG A 172 -5.23 25.76 -21.61
CA ARG A 172 -5.26 24.95 -20.40
C ARG A 172 -6.57 24.16 -20.31
N GLY A 173 -6.49 22.92 -19.86
CA GLY A 173 -7.65 22.04 -19.71
C GLY A 173 -8.09 21.33 -20.99
N VAL A 174 -7.54 21.67 -22.18
CA VAL A 174 -7.87 21.01 -23.45
C VAL A 174 -7.08 19.72 -23.67
N PRO A 175 -5.74 19.68 -23.50
CA PRO A 175 -4.99 18.44 -23.67
C PRO A 175 -5.43 17.39 -22.65
N GLN A 176 -5.65 16.17 -23.10
CA GLN A 176 -6.01 15.03 -22.25
C GLN A 176 -4.79 14.13 -22.05
N ILE A 177 -4.42 13.94 -20.79
CA ILE A 177 -3.28 13.13 -20.38
C ILE A 177 -3.80 11.99 -19.54
N GLU A 178 -3.73 10.78 -20.06
CA GLU A 178 -4.08 9.59 -19.31
C GLU A 178 -2.88 9.15 -18.47
N VAL A 179 -3.09 9.07 -17.18
CA VAL A 179 -2.14 8.52 -16.20
C VAL A 179 -2.67 7.17 -15.77
N THR A 180 -1.89 6.12 -16.01
CA THR A 180 -2.27 4.76 -15.66
C THR A 180 -1.25 4.17 -14.71
N PHE A 181 -1.72 3.72 -13.55
CA PHE A 181 -0.98 2.82 -12.65
C PHE A 181 -1.39 1.38 -12.94
N ASP A 182 -0.39 0.53 -13.11
CA ASP A 182 -0.55 -0.91 -13.28
C ASP A 182 0.34 -1.63 -12.27
N ILE A 183 -0.27 -2.34 -11.31
CA ILE A 183 0.43 -3.09 -10.27
C ILE A 183 0.24 -4.57 -10.57
N ASP A 184 1.35 -5.26 -10.77
CA ASP A 184 1.33 -6.69 -11.02
C ASP A 184 1.12 -7.54 -9.75
N ALA A 185 1.03 -8.86 -9.91
CA ALA A 185 0.85 -9.79 -8.80
C ALA A 185 2.05 -9.83 -7.83
N ASN A 186 3.20 -9.29 -8.22
CA ASN A 186 4.41 -9.20 -7.38
C ASN A 186 4.50 -7.84 -6.66
N GLY A 187 3.52 -6.96 -6.85
CA GLY A 187 3.50 -5.62 -6.28
C GLY A 187 4.39 -4.60 -7.02
N ILE A 188 4.86 -4.93 -8.23
CA ILE A 188 5.65 -4.01 -9.05
C ILE A 188 4.71 -2.99 -9.67
N VAL A 189 5.00 -1.71 -9.42
CA VAL A 189 4.21 -0.58 -9.91
C VAL A 189 4.80 -0.10 -11.23
N ASN A 190 4.00 -0.16 -12.30
CA ASN A 190 4.29 0.43 -13.60
C ASN A 190 3.44 1.68 -13.79
N LEU A 191 4.05 2.73 -14.33
CA LEU A 191 3.37 3.97 -14.69
C LEU A 191 3.37 4.15 -16.21
N SER A 192 2.20 4.42 -16.78
CA SER A 192 2.06 4.83 -18.18
C SER A 192 1.47 6.23 -18.26
N LEU A 193 2.06 7.07 -19.09
CA LEU A 193 1.62 8.43 -19.38
C LEU A 193 1.38 8.56 -20.87
N ILE A 194 0.15 8.88 -21.26
CA ILE A 194 -0.23 8.97 -22.66
C ILE A 194 -0.98 10.29 -22.91
N HIS A 195 -0.52 11.07 -23.88
CA HIS A 195 -1.31 12.17 -24.41
C HIS A 195 -2.36 11.58 -25.38
N ILE A 196 -3.64 11.75 -25.04
CA ILE A 196 -4.75 11.33 -25.92
C ILE A 196 -4.96 12.46 -26.92
N SER A 197 -4.50 12.28 -28.16
CA SER A 197 -4.87 13.16 -29.27
C SER A 197 -6.30 12.82 -29.71
N GLU A 198 -7.14 13.83 -29.91
CA GLU A 198 -8.45 13.60 -30.54
C GLU A 198 -8.26 12.87 -31.88
N PRO A 199 -9.06 11.82 -32.16
CA PRO A 199 -9.03 11.20 -33.48
C PRO A 199 -9.41 12.28 -34.50
N THR A 200 -8.51 12.57 -35.41
CA THR A 200 -8.75 13.47 -36.54
C THR A 200 -10.00 12.96 -37.27
N ARG A 201 -11.11 13.67 -37.13
CA ARG A 201 -12.29 13.41 -37.99
C ARG A 201 -11.85 13.64 -39.44
N LEU A 202 -11.62 12.58 -40.14
CA LEU A 202 -11.54 12.63 -41.61
C LEU A 202 -12.87 13.21 -42.10
N ARG A 203 -12.88 14.49 -42.52
CA ARG A 203 -13.96 15.03 -43.29
C ARG A 203 -13.95 14.22 -44.59
N CYS A 204 -14.91 13.32 -44.77
CA CYS A 204 -15.27 12.83 -46.06
C CYS A 204 -15.76 14.04 -46.86
N ILE A 205 -14.98 14.48 -47.86
CA ILE A 205 -15.42 15.40 -48.88
C ILE A 205 -16.21 14.52 -49.87
N SER A 206 -17.49 14.73 -49.87
CA SER A 206 -18.42 14.22 -50.89
C SER A 206 -18.36 15.10 -52.13
#